data_6f678931b6045d3cb2cb7fa6bf03f3f7
#
_entry.id   6f678931b6045d3cb2cb7fa6bf03f3f7
#
_cell.length_a   1.000
_cell.length_b   1.000
_cell.length_c   1.000
_cell.angle_alpha   90.00
_cell.angle_beta   90.00
_cell.angle_gamma   90.00
#
_symmetry.space_group_name_H-M   'P 1'
#
loop_
_entity.id
_entity.type
_entity.pdbx_description
1 polymer ?
#
loop_
_entity_poly.entity_id
_entity_poly.type
_entity_poly.pdbx_seq_one_letter_code
_entity_poly.pdbx_strand_id
1 'polypeptide(L)'
;IKDFYNNKYKEILDSAKENEKKLAEERTKQSENLKKSIMEDKNLYGDVDVDKATRTKIYDFITKPVYKDSNGNYMTALQKYQSENTIEAMKNFAICYTLTNGFKDWSKLGSKQAKREVKKGLANLEKVINSTSRNNDGSLGFVSFDESSYLGQGMQLDI
;
A
#
# COMPACT_ATOMS: atom_id res chain seq x y z
N ILE A 1 47.31 19.57 30.92
CA ILE A 1 46.64 19.90 29.63
C ILE A 1 46.37 18.62 28.83
N LYS A 2 47.36 17.76 28.57
CA LYS A 2 47.23 16.53 27.78
C LYS A 2 46.21 15.54 28.37
N ASP A 3 46.21 15.33 29.67
CA ASP A 3 45.32 14.47 30.39
C ASP A 3 43.87 14.93 30.38
N PHE A 4 43.64 16.24 30.41
CA PHE A 4 42.33 16.85 30.28
C PHE A 4 41.71 16.56 28.91
N TYR A 5 42.47 16.71 27.83
CA TYR A 5 42.00 16.42 26.48
C TYR A 5 41.74 14.93 26.27
N ASN A 6 42.58 14.04 26.82
CA ASN A 6 42.40 12.60 26.74
C ASN A 6 41.16 12.16 27.50
N ASN A 7 40.89 12.69 28.67
CA ASN A 7 39.68 12.38 29.44
C ASN A 7 38.41 12.87 28.72
N LYS A 8 38.45 14.09 28.18
CA LYS A 8 37.33 14.65 27.41
C LYS A 8 37.04 13.84 26.15
N TYR A 9 38.08 13.44 25.42
CA TYR A 9 37.96 12.59 24.26
C TYR A 9 37.35 11.20 24.61
N LYS A 10 37.77 10.62 25.72
CA LYS A 10 37.22 9.35 26.22
C LYS A 10 35.74 9.48 26.58
N GLU A 11 35.35 10.55 27.30
CA GLU A 11 33.95 10.83 27.62
C GLU A 11 33.08 10.95 26.37
N ILE A 12 33.56 11.64 25.33
CA ILE A 12 32.84 11.79 24.04
C ILE A 12 32.68 10.42 23.34
N LEU A 13 33.74 9.62 23.32
CA LEU A 13 33.71 8.27 22.73
C LEU A 13 32.74 7.34 23.46
N ASP A 14 32.77 7.35 24.81
CA ASP A 14 31.90 6.52 25.61
C ASP A 14 30.42 6.96 25.46
N SER A 15 30.16 8.25 25.43
CA SER A 15 28.83 8.80 25.14
C SER A 15 28.33 8.44 23.73
N ALA A 16 29.20 8.49 22.72
CA ALA A 16 28.87 8.09 21.36
C ALA A 16 28.50 6.60 21.28
N LYS A 17 29.29 5.74 21.92
CA LYS A 17 28.99 4.29 21.99
C LYS A 17 27.69 3.99 22.72
N GLU A 18 27.42 4.68 23.83
CA GLU A 18 26.18 4.52 24.58
C GLU A 18 24.96 4.95 23.73
N ASN A 19 25.07 6.07 23.03
CA ASN A 19 24.02 6.54 22.13
C ASN A 19 23.80 5.58 20.97
N GLU A 20 24.86 5.04 20.38
CA GLU A 20 24.75 4.03 19.31
C GLU A 20 24.06 2.77 19.81
N LYS A 21 24.40 2.29 21.03
CA LYS A 21 23.75 1.15 21.65
C LYS A 21 22.27 1.40 21.91
N LYS A 22 21.90 2.56 22.45
CA LYS A 22 20.50 2.96 22.66
C LYS A 22 19.72 3.02 21.36
N LEU A 23 20.28 3.61 20.31
CA LEU A 23 19.69 3.64 18.98
C LEU A 23 19.48 2.24 18.38
N ALA A 24 20.45 1.33 18.57
CA ALA A 24 20.32 -0.04 18.11
C ALA A 24 19.21 -0.79 18.86
N GLU A 25 19.13 -0.62 20.19
CA GLU A 25 18.07 -1.20 21.02
C GLU A 25 16.67 -0.66 20.63
N GLU A 26 16.55 0.64 20.40
CA GLU A 26 15.30 1.26 19.94
C GLU A 26 14.87 0.74 18.56
N ARG A 27 15.79 0.62 17.61
CA ARG A 27 15.51 0.04 16.28
C ARG A 27 15.03 -1.41 16.38
N THR A 28 15.66 -2.20 17.26
CA THR A 28 15.26 -3.58 17.50
C THR A 28 13.84 -3.65 18.06
N LYS A 29 13.53 -2.85 19.09
CA LYS A 29 12.19 -2.74 19.67
C LYS A 29 11.15 -2.29 18.66
N GLN A 30 11.47 -1.29 17.83
CA GLN A 30 10.55 -0.82 16.77
C GLN A 30 10.29 -1.92 15.74
N SER A 31 11.32 -2.67 15.32
CA SER A 31 11.19 -3.79 14.40
C SER A 31 10.34 -4.92 14.98
N GLU A 32 10.54 -5.27 16.25
CA GLU A 32 9.74 -6.27 16.94
C GLU A 32 8.27 -5.83 17.10
N ASN A 33 8.03 -4.58 17.46
CA ASN A 33 6.69 -4.02 17.58
C ASN A 33 5.97 -4.01 16.22
N LEU A 34 6.67 -3.60 15.16
CA LEU A 34 6.13 -3.65 13.79
C LEU A 34 5.78 -5.09 13.38
N LYS A 35 6.66 -6.04 13.68
CA LYS A 35 6.40 -7.45 13.39
C LYS A 35 5.16 -7.96 14.12
N LYS A 36 5.06 -7.69 15.42
CA LYS A 36 3.88 -8.06 16.23
C LYS A 36 2.61 -7.42 15.69
N SER A 37 2.62 -6.12 15.38
CA SER A 37 1.45 -5.42 14.88
C SER A 37 0.96 -5.97 13.54
N ILE A 38 1.85 -6.43 12.66
CA ILE A 38 1.46 -7.00 11.37
C ILE A 38 1.06 -8.47 11.49
N MET A 39 1.79 -9.26 12.29
CA MET A 39 1.61 -10.71 12.32
C MET A 39 0.55 -11.18 13.32
N GLU A 40 0.33 -10.45 14.39
CA GLU A 40 -0.49 -10.88 15.53
C GLU A 40 -1.80 -10.07 15.65
N ASP A 41 -1.88 -8.88 15.07
CA ASP A 41 -3.09 -8.05 15.14
C ASP A 41 -4.24 -8.72 14.39
N LYS A 42 -5.32 -9.01 15.12
CA LYS A 42 -6.53 -9.63 14.54
C LYS A 42 -7.28 -8.68 13.62
N ASN A 43 -7.16 -7.38 13.85
CA ASN A 43 -7.87 -6.33 13.13
C ASN A 43 -6.96 -5.51 12.22
N LEU A 44 -5.93 -6.12 11.65
CA LEU A 44 -4.94 -5.42 10.82
C LEU A 44 -5.58 -4.59 9.70
N TYR A 45 -6.72 -5.01 9.20
CA TYR A 45 -7.45 -4.36 8.12
C TYR A 45 -8.96 -4.22 8.45
N GLY A 46 -9.28 -3.73 9.64
CA GLY A 46 -10.67 -3.67 10.11
C GLY A 46 -11.30 -5.06 10.25
N ASP A 47 -12.45 -5.27 9.61
CA ASP A 47 -13.15 -6.56 9.64
C ASP A 47 -12.64 -7.58 8.60
N VAL A 48 -11.62 -7.21 7.81
CA VAL A 48 -11.06 -8.10 6.79
C VAL A 48 -10.00 -9.01 7.41
N ASP A 49 -10.21 -10.31 7.30
CA ASP A 49 -9.22 -11.29 7.70
C ASP A 49 -8.06 -11.30 6.69
N VAL A 50 -6.84 -11.11 7.19
CA VAL A 50 -5.63 -11.10 6.39
C VAL A 50 -4.82 -12.36 6.71
N ASP A 51 -4.67 -13.22 5.74
CA ASP A 51 -3.95 -14.48 5.88
C ASP A 51 -2.45 -14.27 6.20
N LYS A 52 -1.83 -15.30 6.75
CA LYS A 52 -0.41 -15.25 7.18
C LYS A 52 0.55 -14.95 6.01
N ALA A 53 0.24 -15.46 4.81
CA ALA A 53 1.09 -15.22 3.64
C ALA A 53 1.06 -13.75 3.23
N THR A 54 -0.12 -13.14 3.24
CA THR A 54 -0.29 -11.71 2.96
C THR A 54 0.38 -10.85 4.04
N ARG A 55 0.23 -11.19 5.31
CA ARG A 55 0.94 -10.50 6.41
C ARG A 55 2.45 -10.55 6.23
N THR A 56 2.99 -11.68 5.84
CA THR A 56 4.43 -11.81 5.55
C THR A 56 4.85 -10.91 4.39
N LYS A 57 4.08 -10.86 3.32
CA LYS A 57 4.34 -9.95 2.19
C LYS A 57 4.33 -8.48 2.60
N ILE A 58 3.37 -8.08 3.44
CA ILE A 58 3.28 -6.72 3.99
C ILE A 58 4.53 -6.39 4.81
N TYR A 59 4.93 -7.29 5.69
CA TYR A 59 6.12 -7.12 6.53
C TYR A 59 7.38 -7.03 5.66
N ASP A 60 7.56 -7.94 4.70
CA ASP A 60 8.71 -7.94 3.79
C ASP A 60 8.77 -6.68 2.93
N PHE A 61 7.63 -6.19 2.45
CA PHE A 61 7.55 -4.95 1.67
C PHE A 61 8.08 -3.73 2.43
N ILE A 62 7.82 -3.68 3.74
CA ILE A 62 8.23 -2.58 4.61
C ILE A 62 9.68 -2.72 5.06
N THR A 63 10.13 -3.96 5.35
CA THR A 63 11.37 -4.18 6.12
C THR A 63 12.50 -4.82 5.33
N LYS A 64 12.21 -5.58 4.27
CA LYS A 64 13.22 -6.36 3.54
C LYS A 64 13.98 -5.50 2.54
N PRO A 65 15.28 -5.26 2.72
CA PRO A 65 16.10 -4.49 1.80
C PRO A 65 16.53 -5.35 0.60
N VAL A 66 15.78 -5.25 -0.50
CA VAL A 66 16.01 -6.07 -1.71
C VAL A 66 16.46 -5.26 -2.92
N TYR A 67 16.40 -3.93 -2.83
CA TYR A 67 16.80 -3.04 -3.90
C TYR A 67 18.06 -2.25 -3.51
N LYS A 68 18.76 -1.70 -4.50
CA LYS A 68 19.86 -0.74 -4.29
C LYS A 68 19.55 0.56 -5.00
N ASP A 69 19.87 1.68 -4.36
CA ASP A 69 19.82 2.99 -4.98
C ASP A 69 21.03 3.23 -5.90
N SER A 70 21.07 4.39 -6.56
CA SER A 70 22.18 4.80 -7.43
C SER A 70 23.52 4.92 -6.70
N ASN A 71 23.51 5.07 -5.39
CA ASN A 71 24.69 5.18 -4.53
C ASN A 71 25.12 3.83 -3.94
N GLY A 72 24.38 2.75 -4.26
CA GLY A 72 24.66 1.41 -3.77
C GLY A 72 24.09 1.11 -2.38
N ASN A 73 23.28 2.00 -1.78
CA ASN A 73 22.65 1.77 -0.49
C ASN A 73 21.42 0.84 -0.68
N TYR A 74 21.26 -0.06 0.27
CA TYR A 74 20.10 -0.96 0.26
C TYR A 74 18.82 -0.23 0.67
N MET A 75 17.73 -0.53 -0.05
CA MET A 75 16.40 0.01 0.22
C MET A 75 15.34 -1.08 0.17
N THR A 76 14.26 -0.87 0.93
CA THR A 76 13.08 -1.73 0.92
C THR A 76 12.21 -1.44 -0.31
N ALA A 77 11.25 -2.32 -0.60
CA ALA A 77 10.29 -2.10 -1.66
C ALA A 77 9.42 -0.84 -1.42
N LEU A 78 9.08 -0.56 -0.15
CA LEU A 78 8.37 0.66 0.24
C LEU A 78 9.20 1.91 -0.06
N GLN A 79 10.48 1.93 0.33
CA GLN A 79 11.39 3.05 0.08
C GLN A 79 11.58 3.30 -1.42
N LYS A 80 11.75 2.22 -2.20
CA LYS A 80 11.84 2.31 -3.66
C LYS A 80 10.57 2.93 -4.25
N TYR A 81 9.40 2.42 -3.90
CA TYR A 81 8.12 2.96 -4.36
C TYR A 81 7.97 4.45 -4.03
N GLN A 82 8.29 4.84 -2.80
CA GLN A 82 8.21 6.24 -2.37
C GLN A 82 9.18 7.14 -3.12
N SER A 83 10.40 6.69 -3.39
CA SER A 83 11.40 7.48 -4.12
C SER A 83 11.06 7.66 -5.60
N GLU A 84 10.53 6.63 -6.26
CA GLU A 84 10.16 6.66 -7.68
C GLU A 84 8.79 7.34 -7.92
N ASN A 85 7.89 7.33 -6.94
CA ASN A 85 6.50 7.79 -7.05
C ASN A 85 6.11 8.74 -5.92
N THR A 86 6.98 9.67 -5.54
CA THR A 86 6.81 10.51 -4.34
C THR A 86 5.45 11.22 -4.29
N ILE A 87 5.06 11.91 -5.36
CA ILE A 87 3.79 12.67 -5.42
C ILE A 87 2.60 11.71 -5.36
N GLU A 88 2.66 10.61 -6.08
CA GLU A 88 1.59 9.63 -6.11
C GLU A 88 1.44 8.89 -4.78
N ALA A 89 2.54 8.53 -4.15
CA ALA A 89 2.55 7.93 -2.82
C ALA A 89 1.91 8.85 -1.77
N MET A 90 2.27 10.14 -1.78
CA MET A 90 1.67 11.14 -0.89
C MET A 90 0.16 11.31 -1.15
N LYS A 91 -0.23 11.41 -2.43
CA LYS A 91 -1.64 11.52 -2.82
C LYS A 91 -2.45 10.30 -2.38
N ASN A 92 -1.94 9.09 -2.64
CA ASN A 92 -2.61 7.85 -2.27
C ASN A 92 -2.74 7.70 -0.75
N PHE A 93 -1.69 8.04 0.00
CA PHE A 93 -1.75 8.08 1.46
C PHE A 93 -2.83 9.05 1.95
N ALA A 94 -2.84 10.29 1.46
CA ALA A 94 -3.82 11.29 1.84
C ALA A 94 -5.26 10.88 1.51
N ILE A 95 -5.48 10.26 0.35
CA ILE A 95 -6.78 9.72 -0.05
C ILE A 95 -7.22 8.61 0.91
N CYS A 96 -6.36 7.62 1.16
CA CYS A 96 -6.66 6.52 2.07
C CYS A 96 -6.94 7.04 3.50
N TYR A 97 -6.09 7.92 4.01
CA TYR A 97 -6.25 8.53 5.32
C TYR A 97 -7.61 9.24 5.47
N THR A 98 -7.96 10.07 4.49
CA THR A 98 -9.21 10.85 4.51
C THR A 98 -10.44 9.95 4.38
N LEU A 99 -10.42 9.00 3.45
CA LEU A 99 -11.57 8.12 3.19
C LEU A 99 -11.82 7.12 4.32
N THR A 100 -10.77 6.72 5.03
CA THR A 100 -10.85 5.77 6.14
C THR A 100 -10.97 6.44 7.50
N ASN A 101 -11.13 7.77 7.55
CA ASN A 101 -11.16 8.53 8.80
C ASN A 101 -9.95 8.24 9.70
N GLY A 102 -8.75 8.43 9.14
CA GLY A 102 -7.50 8.16 9.84
C GLY A 102 -7.19 6.67 10.04
N PHE A 103 -7.50 5.85 9.04
CA PHE A 103 -7.34 4.38 9.04
C PHE A 103 -8.20 3.63 10.07
N LYS A 104 -9.27 4.26 10.58
CA LYS A 104 -10.17 3.65 11.56
C LYS A 104 -11.32 2.88 10.92
N ASP A 105 -11.72 3.24 9.71
CA ASP A 105 -12.90 2.69 9.04
C ASP A 105 -12.60 2.40 7.56
N TRP A 106 -12.17 1.18 7.28
CA TRP A 106 -11.84 0.70 5.95
C TRP A 106 -13.06 0.35 5.10
N SER A 107 -14.23 0.14 5.71
CA SER A 107 -15.46 -0.21 5.02
C SER A 107 -15.87 0.86 4.00
N LYS A 108 -15.61 2.12 4.30
CA LYS A 108 -15.92 3.25 3.41
C LYS A 108 -15.08 3.26 2.14
N LEU A 109 -13.86 2.76 2.17
CA LEU A 109 -13.00 2.68 0.99
C LEU A 109 -13.57 1.66 -0.01
N GLY A 110 -13.84 0.44 0.43
CA GLY A 110 -14.42 -0.63 -0.38
C GLY A 110 -15.79 -0.27 -0.94
N SER A 111 -16.69 0.26 -0.12
CA SER A 111 -18.05 0.61 -0.55
C SER A 111 -18.08 1.72 -1.62
N LYS A 112 -17.19 2.72 -1.53
CA LYS A 112 -17.10 3.78 -2.54
C LYS A 112 -16.55 3.27 -3.86
N GLN A 113 -15.57 2.39 -3.83
CA GLN A 113 -15.00 1.77 -5.02
C GLN A 113 -16.03 0.87 -5.69
N ALA A 114 -16.67 -0.01 -4.94
CA ALA A 114 -17.74 -0.86 -5.45
C ALA A 114 -18.89 -0.05 -6.09
N LYS A 115 -19.33 1.05 -5.46
CA LYS A 115 -20.33 1.95 -6.04
C LYS A 115 -19.87 2.60 -7.34
N ARG A 116 -18.59 2.97 -7.47
CA ARG A 116 -18.04 3.54 -8.71
C ARG A 116 -17.99 2.51 -9.82
N GLU A 117 -17.59 1.29 -9.52
CA GLU A 117 -17.52 0.19 -10.48
C GLU A 117 -18.91 -0.24 -10.95
N VAL A 118 -19.87 -0.37 -10.04
CA VAL A 118 -21.27 -0.62 -10.38
C VAL A 118 -21.82 0.51 -11.27
N LYS A 119 -21.56 1.77 -10.93
CA LYS A 119 -22.00 2.91 -11.75
C LYS A 119 -21.39 2.91 -13.14
N LYS A 120 -20.10 2.56 -13.28
CA LYS A 120 -19.44 2.39 -14.58
C LYS A 120 -20.04 1.22 -15.37
N GLY A 121 -20.25 0.09 -14.71
CA GLY A 121 -20.87 -1.07 -15.31
C GLY A 121 -22.28 -0.80 -15.82
N LEU A 122 -23.12 -0.11 -15.03
CA LEU A 122 -24.45 0.31 -15.43
C LEU A 122 -24.43 1.28 -16.63
N ALA A 123 -23.55 2.27 -16.61
CA ALA A 123 -23.41 3.21 -17.73
C ALA A 123 -22.94 2.52 -19.03
N ASN A 124 -22.10 1.51 -18.92
CA ASN A 124 -21.69 0.70 -20.06
C ASN A 124 -22.84 -0.18 -20.57
N LEU A 125 -23.60 -0.83 -19.68
CA LEU A 125 -24.79 -1.58 -20.03
C LEU A 125 -25.83 -0.71 -20.75
N GLU A 126 -26.07 0.50 -20.26
CA GLU A 126 -26.99 1.46 -20.87
C GLU A 126 -26.55 1.86 -22.29
N LYS A 127 -25.24 2.07 -22.49
CA LYS A 127 -24.68 2.29 -23.84
C LYS A 127 -24.91 1.10 -24.77
N VAL A 128 -24.75 -0.13 -24.27
CA VAL A 128 -25.00 -1.35 -25.04
C VAL A 128 -26.44 -1.42 -25.48
N ILE A 129 -27.37 -1.27 -24.54
CA ILE A 129 -28.80 -1.34 -24.79
C ILE A 129 -29.20 -0.29 -25.81
N ASN A 130 -28.66 0.94 -25.68
CA ASN A 130 -28.96 2.04 -26.59
C ASN A 130 -28.29 1.93 -27.99
N SER A 131 -27.18 1.16 -28.06
CA SER A 131 -26.50 0.91 -29.36
C SER A 131 -27.01 -0.34 -30.09
N THR A 132 -27.88 -1.13 -29.44
CA THR A 132 -28.48 -2.32 -30.06
C THR A 132 -29.54 -1.89 -31.07
N SER A 133 -29.22 -1.99 -32.34
CA SER A 133 -30.21 -1.78 -33.43
C SER A 133 -30.95 -3.05 -33.74
N ARG A 134 -32.26 -2.97 -34.03
CA ARG A 134 -33.01 -4.11 -34.50
C ARG A 134 -32.71 -4.28 -36.00
N ASN A 135 -32.39 -5.51 -36.40
CA ASN A 135 -32.30 -5.87 -37.80
C ASN A 135 -33.69 -5.84 -38.45
N ASN A 136 -33.77 -5.77 -39.76
CA ASN A 136 -35.03 -5.74 -40.53
C ASN A 136 -35.88 -7.00 -40.30
N ASP A 137 -35.33 -8.08 -39.77
CA ASP A 137 -36.04 -9.32 -39.44
C ASP A 137 -36.58 -9.34 -37.98
N GLY A 138 -36.39 -8.24 -37.24
CA GLY A 138 -36.80 -8.13 -35.83
C GLY A 138 -35.86 -8.73 -34.82
N SER A 139 -34.72 -9.32 -35.24
CA SER A 139 -33.69 -9.81 -34.37
C SER A 139 -32.84 -8.69 -33.81
N LEU A 140 -32.29 -8.89 -32.59
CA LEU A 140 -31.36 -7.92 -31.99
C LEU A 140 -29.97 -8.05 -32.64
N GLY A 141 -29.56 -7.04 -33.37
CA GLY A 141 -28.19 -6.96 -33.91
C GLY A 141 -27.22 -6.52 -32.80
N PHE A 142 -26.32 -7.36 -32.44
CA PHE A 142 -25.18 -6.97 -31.58
C PHE A 142 -24.15 -6.25 -32.46
N VAL A 143 -23.93 -4.98 -32.16
CA VAL A 143 -22.73 -4.29 -32.66
C VAL A 143 -21.55 -4.91 -31.92
N SER A 144 -20.52 -5.33 -32.66
CA SER A 144 -19.34 -5.98 -32.09
C SER A 144 -18.76 -5.15 -30.93
N PHE A 145 -18.72 -5.79 -29.78
CA PHE A 145 -18.21 -5.21 -28.56
C PHE A 145 -16.70 -5.37 -28.52
N ASP A 146 -16.00 -4.28 -28.29
CA ASP A 146 -14.63 -4.36 -27.82
C ASP A 146 -14.66 -4.82 -26.35
N GLU A 147 -14.22 -6.04 -26.11
CA GLU A 147 -14.21 -6.70 -24.79
C GLU A 147 -13.51 -5.84 -23.72
N SER A 148 -12.54 -5.01 -24.14
CA SER A 148 -11.83 -4.07 -23.28
C SER A 148 -12.68 -2.90 -22.76
N SER A 149 -13.78 -2.58 -23.46
CA SER A 149 -14.68 -1.49 -23.06
C SER A 149 -15.88 -1.98 -22.24
N TYR A 150 -16.13 -3.29 -22.24
CA TYR A 150 -17.31 -3.89 -21.64
C TYR A 150 -17.09 -4.40 -20.21
N LEU A 151 -16.06 -5.15 -20.03
CA LEU A 151 -15.58 -5.50 -18.70
C LEU A 151 -14.66 -4.37 -18.29
N GLY A 152 -15.24 -3.31 -17.75
CA GLY A 152 -14.43 -2.31 -17.08
C GLY A 152 -13.43 -3.07 -16.21
N GLN A 153 -12.16 -2.72 -16.31
CA GLN A 153 -11.06 -3.29 -15.55
C GLN A 153 -11.37 -3.28 -14.04
N GLY A 154 -12.25 -4.14 -13.57
CA GLY A 154 -12.77 -4.10 -12.22
C GLY A 154 -13.84 -5.14 -11.93
N MET A 155 -14.36 -5.85 -12.91
CA MET A 155 -15.16 -7.06 -12.68
C MET A 155 -14.28 -8.30 -12.75
N GLN A 156 -13.22 -8.35 -11.96
CA GLN A 156 -12.75 -9.63 -11.47
C GLN A 156 -13.64 -9.99 -10.28
N LEU A 157 -14.64 -10.78 -10.55
CA LEU A 157 -15.28 -11.62 -9.55
C LEU A 157 -14.23 -12.67 -9.16
N ASP A 158 -13.43 -12.38 -8.16
CA ASP A 158 -12.72 -13.42 -7.43
C ASP A 158 -13.79 -14.23 -6.69
N ILE A 159 -14.11 -15.38 -7.27
CA ILE A 159 -14.87 -16.45 -6.62
C ILE A 159 -13.92 -17.20 -5.68
#